data_dd5ea6f1829d66f2eaacd73d6bbbda50
#
_entry.id   dd5ea6f1829d66f2eaacd73d6bbbda50
#
_cell.length_a   1.000
_cell.length_b   1.000
_cell.length_c   1.000
_cell.angle_alpha   90.00
_cell.angle_beta   90.00
_cell.angle_gamma   90.00
#
_symmetry.space_group_name_H-M   'P 1'
#
loop_
_entity.id
_entity.type
_entity.pdbx_description
1 polymer ?
#
loop_
_entity_poly.entity_id
_entity_poly.type
_entity_poly.pdbx_seq_one_letter_code
_entity_poly.pdbx_strand_id
1 'polypeptide(L)'
;MAQIRAKFRAALHVLKVDAFLNHQIDPQLMQQVGHAFAMRFRDQGITKIVTIEASGIAPAVMAGLELGVPVIFARKYQSLTLKDNLYISKVFSFTKQTESTIAISAKHLNAHDHVLVIDDFLANGHAAKALIDLIGQAGASIAGLGIVIEKSFQDGRALLESEGYRVESLARVKSLAGGQVEFLD
;
A
#
# COMPACT_ATOMS: atom_id res chain seq x y z
N MET A 1 -7.31 15.98 -1.55
CA MET A 1 -6.67 15.56 -2.84
C MET A 1 -5.75 16.64 -3.39
N ALA A 2 -6.20 17.89 -3.57
CA ALA A 2 -5.34 18.98 -4.08
C ALA A 2 -4.05 19.19 -3.26
N GLN A 3 -4.10 19.08 -1.94
CA GLN A 3 -2.94 19.25 -1.07
C GLN A 3 -1.88 18.13 -1.25
N ILE A 4 -2.32 16.90 -1.52
CA ILE A 4 -1.38 15.81 -1.85
C ILE A 4 -0.69 16.15 -3.17
N ARG A 5 -1.45 16.46 -4.22
CA ARG A 5 -0.91 16.81 -5.55
C ARG A 5 0.06 18.00 -5.50
N ALA A 6 -0.20 19.02 -4.66
CA ALA A 6 0.63 20.21 -4.53
C ALA A 6 2.03 19.96 -3.96
N LYS A 7 2.24 18.86 -3.22
CA LYS A 7 3.54 18.50 -2.63
C LYS A 7 4.45 17.68 -3.55
N PHE A 8 3.95 17.21 -4.69
CA PHE A 8 4.76 16.42 -5.61
C PHE A 8 5.75 17.29 -6.40
N ARG A 9 6.96 16.80 -6.48
CA ARG A 9 8.00 17.32 -7.36
C ARG A 9 8.60 16.17 -8.15
N ALA A 10 8.87 16.36 -9.43
CA ALA A 10 9.59 15.41 -10.25
C ALA A 10 11.04 15.87 -10.42
N ALA A 11 11.98 14.93 -10.39
CA ALA A 11 13.35 15.15 -10.81
C ALA A 11 13.78 13.95 -11.63
N LEU A 12 14.19 14.18 -12.89
CA LEU A 12 14.72 13.15 -13.80
C LEU A 12 13.88 11.86 -13.81
N HIS A 13 12.58 11.95 -14.03
CA HIS A 13 11.63 10.82 -14.05
C HIS A 13 11.39 10.12 -12.69
N VAL A 14 11.86 10.71 -11.58
CA VAL A 14 11.61 10.20 -10.21
C VAL A 14 10.67 11.13 -9.47
N LEU A 15 9.64 10.56 -8.88
CA LEU A 15 8.71 11.30 -8.02
C LEU A 15 9.33 11.46 -6.63
N LYS A 16 9.56 12.71 -6.19
CA LYS A 16 10.09 13.02 -4.87
C LYS A 16 8.96 13.10 -3.85
N VAL A 17 8.98 12.20 -2.88
CA VAL A 17 8.01 12.12 -1.77
C VAL A 17 8.72 12.06 -0.41
N ASP A 18 10.01 12.23 -0.39
CA ASP A 18 10.89 12.16 0.77
C ASP A 18 10.52 13.17 1.85
N ALA A 19 10.02 14.33 1.46
CA ALA A 19 9.67 15.41 2.38
C ALA A 19 8.34 15.21 3.13
N PHE A 20 7.54 14.18 2.81
CA PHE A 20 6.23 14.01 3.47
C PHE A 20 5.77 12.55 3.65
N LEU A 21 6.46 11.56 3.07
CA LEU A 21 6.02 10.17 3.09
C LEU A 21 7.15 9.17 3.43
N ASN A 22 8.35 9.29 2.82
CA ASN A 22 9.38 8.25 2.91
C ASN A 22 10.46 8.49 3.96
N HIS A 23 10.96 9.73 4.09
CA HIS A 23 12.00 10.11 5.07
C HIS A 23 11.43 11.01 6.15
N GLN A 24 10.65 12.00 5.76
CA GLN A 24 9.88 12.83 6.67
C GLN A 24 8.40 12.49 6.47
N ILE A 25 7.68 12.33 7.57
CA ILE A 25 6.23 12.16 7.57
C ILE A 25 5.60 13.50 7.92
N ASP A 26 4.66 13.96 7.09
CA ASP A 26 3.79 15.09 7.41
C ASP A 26 2.52 14.55 8.10
N PRO A 27 2.37 14.71 9.43
CA PRO A 27 1.26 14.09 10.15
C PRO A 27 -0.11 14.62 9.73
N GLN A 28 -0.21 15.91 9.41
CA GLN A 28 -1.47 16.52 8.98
C GLN A 28 -1.90 16.00 7.60
N LEU A 29 -0.94 15.84 6.69
CA LEU A 29 -1.20 15.22 5.39
C LEU A 29 -1.60 13.75 5.56
N MET A 30 -0.91 12.99 6.41
CA MET A 30 -1.23 11.58 6.64
C MET A 30 -2.61 11.41 7.29
N GLN A 31 -3.03 12.31 8.17
CA GLN A 31 -4.39 12.32 8.71
C GLN A 31 -5.43 12.49 7.59
N GLN A 32 -5.21 13.41 6.66
CA GLN A 32 -6.11 13.61 5.51
C GLN A 32 -6.12 12.39 4.57
N VAL A 33 -4.98 11.75 4.38
CA VAL A 33 -4.84 10.50 3.61
C VAL A 33 -5.65 9.38 4.28
N GLY A 34 -5.49 9.19 5.58
CA GLY A 34 -6.23 8.20 6.36
C GLY A 34 -7.73 8.42 6.30
N HIS A 35 -8.17 9.67 6.52
CA HIS A 35 -9.58 10.07 6.38
C HIS A 35 -10.11 9.78 4.97
N ALA A 36 -9.35 10.09 3.92
CA ALA A 36 -9.78 9.85 2.55
C ALA A 36 -9.96 8.35 2.24
N PHE A 37 -9.14 7.47 2.78
CA PHE A 37 -9.33 6.02 2.67
C PHE A 37 -10.52 5.55 3.52
N ALA A 38 -10.63 6.00 4.75
CA ALA A 38 -11.75 5.65 5.61
C ALA A 38 -13.10 6.00 4.96
N MET A 39 -13.21 7.16 4.34
CA MET A 39 -14.43 7.58 3.62
C MET A 39 -14.76 6.67 2.43
N ARG A 40 -13.76 6.15 1.70
CA ARG A 40 -13.97 5.27 0.55
C ARG A 40 -14.36 3.85 0.93
N PHE A 41 -13.95 3.40 2.12
CA PHE A 41 -14.08 2.02 2.55
C PHE A 41 -14.94 1.83 3.81
N ARG A 42 -15.58 2.90 4.33
CA ARG A 42 -16.33 2.90 5.60
C ARG A 42 -17.33 1.76 5.74
N ASP A 43 -18.10 1.48 4.69
CA ASP A 43 -19.22 0.54 4.76
C ASP A 43 -18.85 -0.85 4.25
N GLN A 44 -17.57 -1.18 4.22
CA GLN A 44 -17.08 -2.45 3.69
C GLN A 44 -16.88 -3.53 4.77
N GLY A 45 -17.19 -3.24 6.05
CA GLY A 45 -17.04 -4.22 7.13
C GLY A 45 -15.58 -4.62 7.41
N ILE A 46 -14.64 -3.70 7.21
CA ILE A 46 -13.21 -3.93 7.42
C ILE A 46 -12.94 -4.26 8.89
N THR A 47 -12.18 -5.30 9.13
CA THR A 47 -11.74 -5.71 10.47
C THR A 47 -10.27 -5.38 10.73
N LYS A 48 -9.47 -5.28 9.66
CA LYS A 48 -8.04 -5.01 9.73
C LYS A 48 -7.52 -4.25 8.51
N ILE A 49 -6.43 -3.53 8.73
CA ILE A 49 -5.62 -2.98 7.65
C ILE A 49 -4.30 -3.74 7.58
N VAL A 50 -3.88 -4.09 6.37
CA VAL A 50 -2.58 -4.69 6.10
C VAL A 50 -1.77 -3.77 5.19
N THR A 51 -0.51 -3.57 5.52
CA THR A 51 0.45 -2.78 4.73
C THR A 51 1.82 -3.44 4.68
N ILE A 52 2.79 -2.79 4.05
CA ILE A 52 4.18 -3.24 4.02
C ILE A 52 5.11 -2.14 4.57
N GLU A 53 6.16 -2.54 5.32
CA GLU A 53 7.16 -1.59 5.79
C GLU A 53 7.96 -0.99 4.63
N ALA A 54 8.34 0.31 4.68
CA ALA A 54 8.12 1.21 5.80
C ALA A 54 7.05 2.27 5.49
N SER A 55 6.97 2.80 4.25
CA SER A 55 6.24 4.02 3.90
C SER A 55 4.72 3.87 3.91
N GLY A 56 4.21 2.64 3.75
CA GLY A 56 2.78 2.35 3.86
C GLY A 56 2.24 2.42 5.29
N ILE A 57 3.12 2.37 6.32
CA ILE A 57 2.69 2.32 7.73
C ILE A 57 1.98 3.61 8.16
N ALA A 58 2.52 4.77 7.81
CA ALA A 58 1.93 6.04 8.25
C ALA A 58 0.49 6.24 7.73
N PRO A 59 0.20 6.13 6.42
CA PRO A 59 -1.16 6.24 5.91
C PRO A 59 -2.08 5.13 6.45
N ALA A 60 -1.57 3.90 6.62
CA ALA A 60 -2.34 2.79 7.17
C ALA A 60 -2.77 3.04 8.63
N VAL A 61 -1.87 3.56 9.48
CA VAL A 61 -2.18 3.88 10.88
C VAL A 61 -3.26 4.96 10.96
N MET A 62 -3.19 6.00 10.13
CA MET A 62 -4.21 7.05 10.12
C MET A 62 -5.57 6.54 9.63
N ALA A 63 -5.59 5.67 8.62
CA ALA A 63 -6.83 5.03 8.19
C ALA A 63 -7.40 4.08 9.26
N GLY A 64 -6.53 3.33 9.94
CA GLY A 64 -6.91 2.45 11.05
C GLY A 64 -7.51 3.22 12.23
N LEU A 65 -6.97 4.40 12.55
CA LEU A 65 -7.52 5.29 13.56
C LEU A 65 -8.94 5.75 13.21
N GLU A 66 -9.18 6.14 11.96
CA GLU A 66 -10.49 6.61 11.47
C GLU A 66 -11.53 5.47 11.38
N LEU A 67 -11.11 4.26 11.00
CA LEU A 67 -11.98 3.08 10.89
C LEU A 67 -12.16 2.33 12.20
N GLY A 68 -11.36 2.63 13.22
CA GLY A 68 -11.37 1.93 14.51
C GLY A 68 -10.85 0.48 14.44
N VAL A 69 -9.92 0.19 13.53
CA VAL A 69 -9.42 -1.17 13.30
C VAL A 69 -7.89 -1.24 13.45
N PRO A 70 -7.34 -2.40 13.88
CA PRO A 70 -5.90 -2.58 14.01
C PRO A 70 -5.20 -2.61 12.64
N VAL A 71 -3.93 -2.23 12.66
CA VAL A 71 -3.04 -2.24 11.50
C VAL A 71 -1.94 -3.27 11.69
N ILE A 72 -1.74 -4.12 10.70
CA ILE A 72 -0.64 -5.07 10.62
C ILE A 72 0.27 -4.66 9.45
N PHE A 73 1.56 -4.79 9.63
CA PHE A 73 2.49 -4.56 8.52
C PHE A 73 3.38 -5.77 8.27
N ALA A 74 3.51 -6.12 6.99
CA ALA A 74 4.47 -7.11 6.53
C ALA A 74 5.89 -6.55 6.67
N ARG A 75 6.79 -7.35 7.23
CA ARG A 75 8.19 -6.99 7.44
C ARG A 75 9.09 -7.74 6.48
N LYS A 76 10.15 -7.10 6.04
CA LYS A 76 11.24 -7.78 5.33
C LYS A 76 11.87 -8.81 6.23
N TYR A 77 11.95 -10.04 5.74
CA TYR A 77 12.41 -11.17 6.50
C TYR A 77 13.74 -11.69 5.91
N GLN A 78 14.78 -11.76 6.74
CA GLN A 78 16.11 -12.17 6.31
C GLN A 78 16.58 -13.52 6.91
N SER A 79 15.79 -14.12 7.81
CA SER A 79 16.23 -15.34 8.49
C SER A 79 15.77 -16.59 7.76
N LEU A 80 16.70 -17.51 7.52
CA LEU A 80 16.46 -18.87 6.98
C LEU A 80 15.90 -19.84 8.03
N THR A 81 15.89 -19.49 9.31
CA THR A 81 15.28 -20.29 10.36
C THR A 81 13.79 -19.99 10.45
N LEU A 82 12.99 -20.87 9.88
CA LEU A 82 11.54 -20.90 10.02
C LEU A 82 11.16 -20.84 11.50
N LYS A 83 10.67 -19.71 11.93
CA LYS A 83 9.89 -19.65 13.18
C LYS A 83 8.46 -20.02 12.81
N ASP A 84 7.94 -21.05 13.45
CA ASP A 84 6.54 -21.46 13.33
C ASP A 84 5.61 -20.27 13.52
N ASN A 85 4.53 -20.20 12.71
CA ASN A 85 3.49 -19.17 12.71
C ASN A 85 3.79 -17.86 11.93
N LEU A 86 4.36 -17.95 10.74
CA LEU A 86 4.47 -16.85 9.80
C LEU A 86 3.77 -17.18 8.48
N TYR A 87 3.05 -16.21 7.93
CA TYR A 87 2.73 -16.17 6.51
C TYR A 87 3.90 -15.51 5.78
N ILE A 88 4.36 -16.10 4.70
CA ILE A 88 5.58 -15.65 4.00
C ILE A 88 5.30 -15.51 2.51
N SER A 89 5.73 -14.40 1.92
CA SER A 89 5.64 -14.18 0.48
C SER A 89 6.89 -13.50 -0.06
N LYS A 90 7.07 -13.55 -1.39
CA LYS A 90 8.21 -12.98 -2.08
C LYS A 90 7.79 -11.74 -2.87
N VAL A 91 8.60 -10.70 -2.76
CA VAL A 91 8.44 -9.44 -3.50
C VAL A 91 9.65 -9.25 -4.41
N PHE A 92 9.41 -9.14 -5.70
CA PHE A 92 10.44 -8.75 -6.64
C PHE A 92 10.53 -7.23 -6.76
N SER A 93 11.71 -6.68 -6.48
CA SER A 93 11.99 -5.26 -6.66
C SER A 93 12.63 -5.03 -8.03
N PHE A 94 11.88 -4.45 -8.96
CA PHE A 94 12.41 -4.08 -10.28
C PHE A 94 13.52 -3.04 -10.21
N THR A 95 13.44 -2.11 -9.27
CA THR A 95 14.45 -1.04 -9.10
C THR A 95 15.79 -1.59 -8.65
N LYS A 96 15.77 -2.63 -7.79
CA LYS A 96 16.98 -3.25 -7.24
C LYS A 96 17.35 -4.56 -7.93
N GLN A 97 16.52 -5.08 -8.85
CA GLN A 97 16.66 -6.39 -9.48
C GLN A 97 16.90 -7.52 -8.44
N THR A 98 16.25 -7.41 -7.28
CA THR A 98 16.40 -8.35 -6.18
C THR A 98 15.04 -8.83 -5.69
N GLU A 99 14.98 -10.10 -5.33
CA GLU A 99 13.86 -10.69 -4.61
C GLU A 99 14.07 -10.46 -3.11
N SER A 100 13.04 -10.04 -2.42
CA SER A 100 13.00 -9.94 -0.97
C SER A 100 11.83 -10.73 -0.41
N THR A 101 12.03 -11.36 0.73
CA THR A 101 10.97 -12.05 1.45
C THR A 101 10.30 -11.10 2.41
N ILE A 102 8.97 -11.15 2.46
CA ILE A 102 8.17 -10.43 3.46
C ILE A 102 7.35 -11.44 4.28
N ALA A 103 7.07 -11.09 5.52
CA ALA A 103 6.33 -11.97 6.44
C ALA A 103 5.38 -11.21 7.34
N ILE A 104 4.27 -11.86 7.70
CA ILE A 104 3.31 -11.43 8.73
C ILE A 104 3.17 -12.56 9.75
N SER A 105 3.08 -12.22 11.04
CA SER A 105 2.78 -13.21 12.07
C SER A 105 1.35 -13.71 11.96
N ALA A 106 1.18 -15.03 11.87
CA ALA A 106 -0.12 -15.68 11.82
C ALA A 106 -0.97 -15.47 13.09
N LYS A 107 -0.37 -14.98 14.17
CA LYS A 107 -1.10 -14.61 15.40
C LYS A 107 -2.04 -13.43 15.22
N HIS A 108 -1.82 -12.60 14.19
CA HIS A 108 -2.52 -11.34 14.01
C HIS A 108 -3.46 -11.31 12.80
N LEU A 109 -3.45 -12.36 11.97
CA LEU A 109 -4.27 -12.45 10.76
C LEU A 109 -4.87 -13.85 10.63
N ASN A 110 -6.19 -13.94 10.39
CA ASN A 110 -6.90 -15.20 10.31
C ASN A 110 -8.10 -15.13 9.35
N ALA A 111 -8.77 -16.27 9.11
CA ALA A 111 -9.84 -16.42 8.12
C ALA A 111 -11.12 -15.59 8.40
N HIS A 112 -11.29 -15.04 9.60
CA HIS A 112 -12.43 -14.17 9.92
C HIS A 112 -12.16 -12.70 9.59
N ASP A 113 -10.95 -12.37 9.17
CA ASP A 113 -10.59 -10.99 8.86
C ASP A 113 -11.08 -10.59 7.46
N HIS A 114 -11.57 -9.37 7.37
CA HIS A 114 -11.88 -8.67 6.12
C HIS A 114 -10.95 -7.45 6.00
N VAL A 115 -10.00 -7.55 5.08
CA VAL A 115 -8.79 -6.72 5.08
C VAL A 115 -8.87 -5.59 4.06
N LEU A 116 -8.53 -4.38 4.49
CA LEU A 116 -8.15 -3.30 3.60
C LEU A 116 -6.61 -3.29 3.47
N VAL A 117 -6.10 -3.44 2.26
CA VAL A 117 -4.68 -3.24 1.97
C VAL A 117 -4.42 -1.75 1.76
N ILE A 118 -3.41 -1.18 2.43
CA ILE A 118 -2.96 0.20 2.17
C ILE A 118 -1.47 0.18 1.85
N ASP A 119 -1.09 0.88 0.76
CA ASP A 119 0.32 1.01 0.39
C ASP A 119 0.64 2.44 -0.10
N ASP A 120 1.91 2.82 -0.05
CA ASP A 120 2.37 4.13 -0.47
C ASP A 120 2.38 4.28 -2.00
N PHE A 121 2.85 3.25 -2.72
CA PHE A 121 2.96 3.26 -4.18
C PHE A 121 2.35 2.03 -4.84
N LEU A 122 1.65 2.26 -5.94
CA LEU A 122 1.32 1.22 -6.91
C LEU A 122 2.08 1.50 -8.22
N ALA A 123 2.97 0.59 -8.56
CA ALA A 123 3.75 0.57 -9.79
C ALA A 123 3.31 -0.63 -10.66
N ASN A 124 4.11 -1.69 -10.72
CA ASN A 124 3.76 -2.93 -11.43
C ASN A 124 2.91 -3.92 -10.58
N GLY A 125 2.58 -3.58 -9.33
CA GLY A 125 1.69 -4.36 -8.49
C GLY A 125 2.35 -5.48 -7.68
N HIS A 126 3.68 -5.66 -7.72
CA HIS A 126 4.34 -6.79 -7.05
C HIS A 126 4.20 -6.78 -5.53
N ALA A 127 4.33 -5.61 -4.89
CA ALA A 127 4.13 -5.49 -3.43
C ALA A 127 2.68 -5.80 -3.06
N ALA A 128 1.73 -5.27 -3.81
CA ALA A 128 0.30 -5.54 -3.62
C ALA A 128 -0.01 -7.04 -3.77
N LYS A 129 0.53 -7.70 -4.79
CA LYS A 129 0.35 -9.15 -5.01
C LYS A 129 0.93 -9.98 -3.86
N ALA A 130 2.08 -9.60 -3.34
CA ALA A 130 2.67 -10.30 -2.19
C ALA A 130 1.85 -10.11 -0.91
N LEU A 131 1.25 -8.92 -0.68
CA LEU A 131 0.32 -8.72 0.43
C LEU A 131 -0.96 -9.54 0.25
N ILE A 132 -1.52 -9.60 -0.96
CA ILE A 132 -2.67 -10.43 -1.30
C ILE A 132 -2.38 -11.91 -1.02
N ASP A 133 -1.19 -12.40 -1.41
CA ASP A 133 -0.76 -13.78 -1.13
C ASP A 133 -0.69 -14.05 0.39
N LEU A 134 -0.09 -13.14 1.18
CA LEU A 134 -0.05 -13.28 2.65
C LEU A 134 -1.45 -13.35 3.27
N ILE A 135 -2.38 -12.53 2.78
CA ILE A 135 -3.77 -12.49 3.24
C ILE A 135 -4.49 -13.78 2.85
N GLY A 136 -4.25 -14.28 1.64
CA GLY A 136 -4.77 -15.55 1.14
C GLY A 136 -4.29 -16.75 1.96
N GLN A 137 -3.02 -16.78 2.37
CA GLN A 137 -2.47 -17.83 3.25
C GLN A 137 -3.17 -17.86 4.61
N ALA A 138 -3.66 -16.73 5.10
CA ALA A 138 -4.47 -16.64 6.31
C ALA A 138 -5.94 -17.09 6.12
N GLY A 139 -6.38 -17.28 4.87
CA GLY A 139 -7.78 -17.51 4.52
C GLY A 139 -8.66 -16.26 4.67
N ALA A 140 -8.06 -15.08 4.87
CA ALA A 140 -8.78 -13.81 5.03
C ALA A 140 -9.27 -13.27 3.68
N SER A 141 -10.34 -12.48 3.73
CA SER A 141 -10.90 -11.80 2.56
C SER A 141 -10.36 -10.37 2.41
N ILE A 142 -10.43 -9.81 1.20
CA ILE A 142 -9.93 -8.47 0.88
C ILE A 142 -11.09 -7.57 0.47
N ALA A 143 -11.27 -6.45 1.17
CA ALA A 143 -12.24 -5.40 0.85
C ALA A 143 -11.82 -4.55 -0.35
N GLY A 144 -10.52 -4.37 -0.50
CA GLY A 144 -9.91 -3.59 -1.58
C GLY A 144 -8.51 -3.11 -1.22
N LEU A 145 -7.95 -2.31 -2.12
CA LEU A 145 -6.61 -1.72 -1.97
C LEU A 145 -6.71 -0.19 -2.02
N GLY A 146 -6.16 0.46 -1.00
CA GLY A 146 -5.99 1.92 -0.91
C GLY A 146 -4.55 2.29 -1.20
N ILE A 147 -4.33 3.07 -2.24
CA ILE A 147 -3.00 3.46 -2.72
C ILE A 147 -2.84 4.97 -2.59
N VAL A 148 -1.76 5.41 -1.92
CA VAL A 148 -1.51 6.85 -1.81
C VAL A 148 -1.14 7.42 -3.17
N ILE A 149 -0.22 6.78 -3.89
CA ILE A 149 0.31 7.24 -5.17
C ILE A 149 0.33 6.09 -6.19
N GLU A 150 -0.39 6.25 -7.26
CA GLU A 150 -0.40 5.30 -8.38
C GLU A 150 0.40 5.87 -9.56
N LYS A 151 1.32 5.08 -10.09
CA LYS A 151 1.96 5.32 -11.37
C LYS A 151 1.10 4.70 -12.47
N SER A 152 0.07 5.43 -12.92
CA SER A 152 -0.95 4.91 -13.85
C SER A 152 -0.44 4.60 -15.26
N PHE A 153 0.83 4.93 -15.54
CA PHE A 153 1.54 4.53 -16.75
C PHE A 153 2.19 3.12 -16.63
N GLN A 154 1.96 2.42 -15.53
CA GLN A 154 2.41 1.05 -15.28
C GLN A 154 1.21 0.14 -15.02
N ASP A 155 1.38 -1.17 -15.18
CA ASP A 155 0.28 -2.13 -15.33
C ASP A 155 -0.36 -2.58 -13.99
N GLY A 156 0.14 -2.11 -12.85
CA GLY A 156 -0.26 -2.63 -11.54
C GLY A 156 -1.76 -2.55 -11.26
N ARG A 157 -2.43 -1.44 -11.66
CA ARG A 157 -3.89 -1.32 -11.52
C ARG A 157 -4.61 -2.35 -12.39
N ALA A 158 -4.26 -2.42 -13.68
CA ALA A 158 -4.90 -3.32 -14.61
C ALA A 158 -4.76 -4.78 -14.17
N LEU A 159 -3.58 -5.16 -13.65
CA LEU A 159 -3.33 -6.47 -13.07
C LEU A 159 -4.29 -6.77 -11.92
N LEU A 160 -4.39 -5.88 -10.94
CA LEU A 160 -5.22 -6.08 -9.74
C LEU A 160 -6.71 -6.10 -10.07
N GLU A 161 -7.17 -5.18 -10.93
CA GLU A 161 -8.58 -5.12 -11.34
C GLU A 161 -8.98 -6.34 -12.20
N SER A 162 -8.08 -6.88 -13.02
CA SER A 162 -8.34 -8.12 -13.79
C SER A 162 -8.53 -9.35 -12.89
N GLU A 163 -8.01 -9.32 -11.67
CA GLU A 163 -8.22 -10.35 -10.66
C GLU A 163 -9.42 -10.06 -9.73
N GLY A 164 -10.18 -9.00 -10.03
CA GLY A 164 -11.41 -8.65 -9.31
C GLY A 164 -11.19 -7.77 -8.08
N TYR A 165 -9.99 -7.24 -7.84
CA TYR A 165 -9.74 -6.37 -6.69
C TYR A 165 -10.15 -4.92 -6.97
N ARG A 166 -10.85 -4.30 -6.01
CA ARG A 166 -11.13 -2.87 -6.01
C ARG A 166 -9.87 -2.09 -5.65
N VAL A 167 -9.46 -1.14 -6.49
CA VAL A 167 -8.29 -0.28 -6.28
C VAL A 167 -8.70 1.19 -6.21
N GLU A 168 -8.42 1.83 -5.07
CA GLU A 168 -8.68 3.25 -4.83
C GLU A 168 -7.36 3.99 -4.63
N SER A 169 -6.99 4.81 -5.61
CA SER A 169 -5.75 5.61 -5.55
C SER A 169 -6.06 7.08 -5.28
N LEU A 170 -5.30 7.71 -4.38
CA LEU A 170 -5.51 9.11 -4.02
C LEU A 170 -4.85 10.08 -5.01
N ALA A 171 -3.67 9.73 -5.51
CA ALA A 171 -2.97 10.50 -6.54
C ALA A 171 -2.59 9.57 -7.69
N ARG A 172 -3.16 9.78 -8.87
CA ARG A 172 -2.89 8.99 -10.06
C ARG A 172 -1.95 9.76 -10.98
N VAL A 173 -0.71 9.32 -11.07
CA VAL A 173 0.31 9.95 -11.92
C VAL A 173 0.21 9.36 -13.32
N LYS A 174 -0.10 10.21 -14.29
CA LYS A 174 -0.20 9.86 -15.71
C LYS A 174 1.17 9.82 -16.39
N SER A 175 2.03 10.78 -16.05
CA SER A 175 3.34 10.94 -16.69
C SER A 175 4.32 11.67 -15.77
N LEU A 176 5.60 11.38 -15.94
CA LEU A 176 6.75 12.08 -15.32
C LEU A 176 7.67 12.67 -16.37
N ALA A 177 7.22 12.85 -17.60
CA ALA A 177 8.02 13.37 -18.70
C ALA A 177 8.40 14.84 -18.50
N GLY A 178 9.58 15.23 -18.98
CA GLY A 178 10.05 16.62 -18.92
C GLY A 178 10.26 17.19 -17.52
N GLY A 179 10.41 16.34 -16.49
CA GLY A 179 10.58 16.79 -15.11
C GLY A 179 9.30 17.35 -14.46
N GLN A 180 8.15 17.16 -15.10
CA GLN A 180 6.84 17.57 -14.60
C GLN A 180 6.00 16.35 -14.19
N VAL A 181 5.12 16.54 -13.21
CA VAL A 181 4.16 15.51 -12.79
C VAL A 181 2.81 15.84 -13.41
N GLU A 182 2.34 14.98 -14.30
CA GLU A 182 0.99 15.05 -14.84
C GLU A 182 0.10 14.04 -14.11
N PHE A 183 -1.07 14.48 -13.66
CA PHE A 183 -2.04 13.62 -12.97
C PHE A 183 -3.21 13.26 -13.89
N LEU A 184 -3.77 12.09 -13.66
CA LEU A 184 -5.13 11.74 -14.12
C LEU A 184 -6.16 12.42 -13.21
N ASP A 185 -7.27 12.81 -13.78
CA ASP A 185 -8.41 13.38 -13.02
C ASP A 185 -9.12 12.32 -12.16
#